data_28f520c2358d1db077d0786ff01380b6
#
_entry.id   28f520c2358d1db077d0786ff01380b6
#
_cell.length_a   1.000
_cell.length_b   1.000
_cell.length_c   1.000
_cell.angle_alpha   90.00
_cell.angle_beta   90.00
_cell.angle_gamma   90.00
#
_symmetry.space_group_name_H-M   'P 1'
#
loop_
_entity.id
_entity.type
_entity.pdbx_description
1 polymer ?
#
loop_
_entity_poly.entity_id
_entity_poly.type
_entity_poly.pdbx_seq_one_letter_code
_entity_poly.pdbx_strand_id
1 'polypeptide(L)'
;KTEDTVISFLNTEMTKERGSLLNVLKNGIEISNQKLNLLYRKPATTFNKEANRLYNENIFSVMEEVVISDKERIDLVIFVNGLAVISMELKCNHAKQSYHDAITQYRTERDPKNRLFRFKAGCLVNFAMDLDEVYMATKLDGESTFFLPFNMGNGTGIEAGAGNPIFKDKYSVSYMWEDILTKDT
;
A
#
# COMPACT_ATOMS: atom_id res chain seq x y z
N LYS A 1 4.86 -1.44 28.84
CA LYS A 1 5.60 -0.13 28.80
C LYS A 1 6.51 0.02 27.57
N THR A 2 7.22 -1.03 27.16
CA THR A 2 8.21 -0.94 26.08
C THR A 2 7.53 -0.82 24.70
N GLU A 3 6.47 -1.57 24.44
CA GLU A 3 5.73 -1.56 23.18
C GLU A 3 5.03 -0.23 22.94
N ASP A 4 4.30 0.28 23.92
CA ASP A 4 3.63 1.59 23.83
C ASP A 4 4.62 2.73 23.55
N THR A 5 5.82 2.63 24.14
CA THR A 5 6.89 3.62 23.93
C THR A 5 7.38 3.58 22.47
N VAL A 6 7.61 2.39 21.92
CA VAL A 6 8.04 2.24 20.51
C VAL A 6 6.98 2.76 19.56
N ILE A 7 5.71 2.41 19.77
CA ILE A 7 4.59 2.87 18.93
C ILE A 7 4.45 4.40 19.00
N SER A 8 4.55 4.99 20.17
CA SER A 8 4.50 6.44 20.35
C SER A 8 5.66 7.13 19.64
N PHE A 9 6.85 6.56 19.74
CA PHE A 9 8.05 7.07 19.06
C PHE A 9 7.93 6.98 17.55
N LEU A 10 7.47 5.86 17.01
CA LEU A 10 7.18 5.66 15.60
C LEU A 10 6.21 6.72 15.06
N ASN A 11 5.09 6.93 15.75
CA ASN A 11 4.11 7.95 15.37
C ASN A 11 4.74 9.35 15.34
N THR A 12 5.59 9.66 16.32
CA THR A 12 6.31 10.94 16.37
C THR A 12 7.27 11.09 15.19
N GLU A 13 8.07 10.05 14.89
CA GLU A 13 9.02 10.09 13.77
C GLU A 13 8.33 10.23 12.41
N MET A 14 7.19 9.53 12.20
CA MET A 14 6.44 9.63 10.96
C MET A 14 5.75 10.99 10.76
N THR A 15 5.42 11.69 11.84
CA THR A 15 4.68 12.97 11.79
C THR A 15 5.56 14.21 11.87
N LYS A 16 6.88 14.07 12.05
CA LYS A 16 7.83 15.20 11.94
C LYS A 16 7.76 15.85 10.55
N GLU A 17 8.19 17.08 10.44
CA GLU A 17 8.18 17.88 9.19
C GLU A 17 8.82 17.10 8.01
N ARG A 18 9.97 16.45 8.25
CA ARG A 18 10.67 15.59 7.28
C ARG A 18 10.45 14.11 7.51
N GLY A 19 9.52 13.75 8.40
CA GLY A 19 9.18 12.37 8.72
C GLY A 19 8.27 11.76 7.66
N SER A 20 8.30 10.44 7.57
CA SER A 20 7.31 9.66 6.82
C SER A 20 7.44 8.17 7.13
N LEU A 21 6.38 7.41 6.89
CA LEU A 21 6.41 5.95 6.94
C LEU A 21 7.51 5.37 6.03
N LEU A 22 7.63 5.90 4.81
CA LEU A 22 8.66 5.46 3.87
C LEU A 22 10.08 5.70 4.42
N ASN A 23 10.32 6.86 5.05
CA ASN A 23 11.60 7.16 5.66
C ASN A 23 11.93 6.22 6.81
N VAL A 24 10.94 5.94 7.66
CA VAL A 24 11.06 5.04 8.81
C VAL A 24 11.33 3.59 8.34
N LEU A 25 10.64 3.11 7.32
CA LEU A 25 10.90 1.81 6.71
C LEU A 25 12.30 1.71 6.09
N LYS A 26 12.75 2.76 5.39
CA LYS A 26 14.07 2.77 4.73
C LYS A 26 15.24 2.88 5.69
N ASN A 27 15.13 3.70 6.71
CA ASN A 27 16.25 4.14 7.55
C ASN A 27 16.15 3.63 8.99
N GLY A 28 14.99 3.07 9.39
CA GLY A 28 14.71 2.73 10.78
C GLY A 28 14.46 3.98 11.64
N ILE A 29 14.44 3.77 12.93
CA ILE A 29 14.35 4.82 13.95
C ILE A 29 15.46 4.68 14.96
N GLU A 30 15.77 5.76 15.67
CA GLU A 30 16.76 5.76 16.75
C GLU A 30 16.07 6.03 18.09
N ILE A 31 16.17 5.11 19.02
CA ILE A 31 15.61 5.21 20.37
C ILE A 31 16.73 5.03 21.36
N SER A 32 16.97 6.02 22.22
CA SER A 32 18.00 5.95 23.29
C SER A 32 19.38 5.51 22.75
N ASN A 33 19.82 6.08 21.64
CA ASN A 33 21.08 5.76 20.94
C ASN A 33 21.15 4.32 20.38
N GLN A 34 20.02 3.66 20.25
CA GLN A 34 19.93 2.35 19.60
C GLN A 34 19.11 2.47 18.32
N LYS A 35 19.67 1.98 17.21
CA LYS A 35 18.97 1.92 15.93
C LYS A 35 18.07 0.70 15.86
N LEU A 36 16.78 0.94 15.61
CA LEU A 36 15.78 -0.09 15.32
C LEU A 36 15.44 -0.06 13.83
N ASN A 37 15.80 -1.09 13.11
CA ASN A 37 15.39 -1.26 11.72
C ASN A 37 13.98 -1.88 11.67
N LEU A 38 13.11 -1.28 10.86
CA LEU A 38 11.72 -1.72 10.73
C LEU A 38 11.48 -2.54 9.45
N LEU A 39 12.45 -2.55 8.55
CA LEU A 39 12.43 -3.37 7.34
C LEU A 39 13.87 -3.76 6.98
N TYR A 40 14.06 -5.02 6.69
CA TYR A 40 15.33 -5.55 6.17
C TYR A 40 15.20 -5.81 4.68
N ARG A 41 16.03 -5.15 3.87
CA ARG A 41 16.02 -5.29 2.42
C ARG A 41 16.60 -6.62 1.98
N LYS A 42 16.17 -7.11 0.83
CA LYS A 42 16.73 -8.28 0.19
C LYS A 42 18.22 -8.08 -0.04
N PRO A 43 19.09 -8.96 0.45
CA PRO A 43 20.52 -8.88 0.19
C PRO A 43 20.83 -9.11 -1.28
N ALA A 44 21.83 -8.41 -1.81
CA ALA A 44 22.28 -8.59 -3.19
C ALA A 44 22.86 -10.00 -3.46
N THR A 45 23.30 -10.70 -2.42
CA THR A 45 23.87 -12.04 -2.52
C THR A 45 23.44 -12.94 -1.36
N THR A 46 23.48 -14.24 -1.58
CA THR A 46 23.21 -15.25 -0.54
C THR A 46 24.37 -15.49 0.42
N PHE A 47 25.54 -14.91 0.17
CA PHE A 47 26.76 -15.15 0.98
C PHE A 47 26.67 -14.53 2.38
N ASN A 48 25.98 -13.39 2.54
CA ASN A 48 25.75 -12.81 3.85
C ASN A 48 24.58 -13.50 4.55
N LYS A 49 24.91 -14.54 5.33
CA LYS A 49 23.91 -15.35 6.02
C LYS A 49 23.05 -14.54 7.00
N GLU A 50 23.63 -13.58 7.72
CA GLU A 50 22.93 -12.76 8.69
C GLU A 50 21.95 -11.82 8.00
N ALA A 51 22.36 -11.14 6.93
CA ALA A 51 21.45 -10.29 6.17
C ALA A 51 20.28 -11.07 5.55
N ASN A 52 20.54 -12.30 5.07
CA ASN A 52 19.48 -13.17 4.56
C ASN A 52 18.53 -13.64 5.68
N ARG A 53 19.05 -13.96 6.87
CA ARG A 53 18.24 -14.30 8.04
C ARG A 53 17.29 -13.14 8.39
N LEU A 54 17.83 -11.94 8.56
CA LEU A 54 17.05 -10.74 8.89
C LEU A 54 16.00 -10.42 7.82
N TYR A 55 16.35 -10.52 6.54
CA TYR A 55 15.39 -10.34 5.45
C TYR A 55 14.23 -11.33 5.54
N ASN A 56 14.50 -12.59 5.88
CA ASN A 56 13.48 -13.61 6.01
C ASN A 56 12.59 -13.44 7.27
N GLU A 57 13.02 -12.65 8.24
CA GLU A 57 12.24 -12.28 9.42
C GLU A 57 11.21 -11.17 9.17
N ASN A 58 11.26 -10.48 8.01
CA ASN A 58 10.19 -9.55 7.67
C ASN A 58 8.85 -10.29 7.56
N ILE A 59 7.84 -9.69 8.17
CA ILE A 59 6.46 -10.18 8.15
C ILE A 59 5.66 -9.33 7.16
N PHE A 60 5.19 -9.97 6.10
CA PHE A 60 4.22 -9.40 5.15
C PHE A 60 2.87 -10.03 5.46
N SER A 61 1.86 -9.21 5.69
CA SER A 61 0.52 -9.69 5.98
C SER A 61 -0.53 -8.90 5.21
N VAL A 62 -1.63 -9.58 4.91
CA VAL A 62 -2.80 -9.02 4.26
C VAL A 62 -3.98 -9.18 5.20
N MET A 63 -4.76 -8.13 5.35
CA MET A 63 -6.00 -8.16 6.13
C MET A 63 -7.15 -7.71 5.24
N GLU A 64 -8.25 -8.46 5.29
CA GLU A 64 -9.51 -8.14 4.64
C GLU A 64 -10.43 -7.41 5.60
N GLU A 65 -11.37 -6.60 5.07
CA GLU A 65 -12.43 -5.93 5.81
C GLU A 65 -11.91 -5.15 7.03
N VAL A 66 -10.82 -4.41 6.85
CA VAL A 66 -10.17 -3.68 7.94
C VAL A 66 -11.07 -2.56 8.44
N VAL A 67 -11.55 -2.70 9.66
CA VAL A 67 -12.39 -1.71 10.34
C VAL A 67 -11.58 -0.46 10.67
N ILE A 68 -11.98 0.69 10.13
CA ILE A 68 -11.35 2.00 10.39
C ILE A 68 -12.22 2.92 11.25
N SER A 69 -13.52 2.66 11.27
CA SER A 69 -14.51 3.29 12.16
C SER A 69 -15.72 2.35 12.33
N ASP A 70 -16.69 2.72 13.14
CA ASP A 70 -17.91 1.93 13.36
C ASP A 70 -18.72 1.67 12.07
N LYS A 71 -18.52 2.50 11.05
CA LYS A 71 -19.29 2.47 9.79
C LYS A 71 -18.42 2.22 8.56
N GLU A 72 -17.11 2.19 8.71
CA GLU A 72 -16.18 2.18 7.57
C GLU A 72 -15.22 1.00 7.65
N ARG A 73 -15.08 0.32 6.54
CA ARG A 73 -14.12 -0.76 6.34
C ARG A 73 -13.39 -0.56 5.03
N ILE A 74 -12.15 -0.96 4.99
CA ILE A 74 -11.34 -1.06 3.78
C ILE A 74 -11.31 -2.51 3.35
N ASP A 75 -11.57 -2.77 2.09
CA ASP A 75 -11.69 -4.13 1.58
C ASP A 75 -10.40 -4.93 1.82
N LEU A 76 -9.22 -4.31 1.62
CA LEU A 76 -7.94 -4.98 1.81
C LEU A 76 -6.84 -3.99 2.23
N VAL A 77 -6.03 -4.38 3.21
CA VAL A 77 -4.83 -3.65 3.64
C VAL A 77 -3.63 -4.57 3.70
N ILE A 78 -2.51 -4.13 3.13
CA ILE A 78 -1.23 -4.83 3.19
C ILE A 78 -0.35 -4.17 4.23
N PHE A 79 0.27 -4.99 5.07
CA PHE A 79 1.16 -4.58 6.15
C PHE A 79 2.55 -5.15 5.95
N VAL A 80 3.55 -4.35 6.31
CA VAL A 80 4.95 -4.77 6.41
C VAL A 80 5.40 -4.56 7.86
N ASN A 81 5.77 -5.64 8.52
CA ASN A 81 6.17 -5.65 9.93
C ASN A 81 5.15 -4.91 10.84
N GLY A 82 3.85 -5.09 10.59
CA GLY A 82 2.76 -4.46 11.33
C GLY A 82 2.43 -3.02 10.93
N LEU A 83 3.15 -2.43 9.97
CA LEU A 83 2.87 -1.09 9.46
C LEU A 83 2.04 -1.18 8.18
N ALA A 84 0.88 -0.51 8.14
CA ALA A 84 0.03 -0.46 6.97
C ALA A 84 0.72 0.32 5.85
N VAL A 85 0.93 -0.32 4.69
CA VAL A 85 1.66 0.27 3.57
C VAL A 85 0.79 0.50 2.34
N ILE A 86 -0.22 -0.34 2.12
CA ILE A 86 -1.13 -0.26 0.97
C ILE A 86 -2.55 -0.48 1.45
N SER A 87 -3.50 0.32 0.98
CA SER A 87 -4.93 0.06 1.08
C SER A 87 -5.54 -0.16 -0.31
N MET A 88 -6.58 -0.97 -0.38
CA MET A 88 -7.25 -1.29 -1.64
C MET A 88 -8.78 -1.29 -1.44
N GLU A 89 -9.49 -0.60 -2.33
CA GLU A 89 -10.94 -0.72 -2.52
C GLU A 89 -11.19 -1.53 -3.78
N LEU A 90 -11.89 -2.64 -3.64
CA LEU A 90 -12.10 -3.62 -4.68
C LEU A 90 -13.55 -3.59 -5.14
N LYS A 91 -13.78 -3.55 -6.44
CA LYS A 91 -15.12 -3.56 -7.03
C LYS A 91 -15.26 -4.71 -8.01
N CYS A 92 -16.48 -5.15 -8.22
CA CYS A 92 -16.77 -6.25 -9.12
C CYS A 92 -17.90 -5.89 -10.07
N ASN A 93 -17.65 -6.09 -11.36
CA ASN A 93 -18.61 -5.82 -12.43
C ASN A 93 -19.92 -6.64 -12.29
N HIS A 94 -19.87 -7.81 -11.66
CA HIS A 94 -21.07 -8.60 -11.35
C HIS A 94 -22.02 -7.88 -10.41
N ALA A 95 -21.49 -7.02 -9.52
CA ALA A 95 -22.29 -6.14 -8.66
C ALA A 95 -22.65 -4.82 -9.34
N LYS A 96 -22.36 -4.64 -10.63
CA LYS A 96 -22.51 -3.40 -11.39
C LYS A 96 -21.71 -2.24 -10.80
N GLN A 97 -20.58 -2.55 -10.19
CA GLN A 97 -19.62 -1.60 -9.64
C GLN A 97 -18.29 -1.70 -10.38
N SER A 98 -17.58 -0.58 -10.46
CA SER A 98 -16.31 -0.47 -11.15
C SER A 98 -15.29 0.29 -10.29
N TYR A 99 -14.06 0.42 -10.77
CA TYR A 99 -13.03 1.25 -10.13
C TYR A 99 -13.48 2.69 -9.89
N HIS A 100 -14.42 3.23 -10.68
CA HIS A 100 -15.00 4.56 -10.44
C HIS A 100 -15.73 4.66 -9.09
N ASP A 101 -16.44 3.59 -8.70
CA ASP A 101 -17.11 3.52 -7.40
C ASP A 101 -16.06 3.45 -6.28
N ALA A 102 -14.95 2.71 -6.48
CA ALA A 102 -13.85 2.67 -5.53
C ALA A 102 -13.17 4.05 -5.38
N ILE A 103 -12.94 4.76 -6.48
CA ILE A 103 -12.42 6.14 -6.47
C ILE A 103 -13.37 7.07 -5.72
N THR A 104 -14.68 6.97 -6.00
CA THR A 104 -15.71 7.77 -5.34
C THR A 104 -15.71 7.50 -3.84
N GLN A 105 -15.60 6.23 -3.43
CA GLN A 105 -15.54 5.83 -2.05
C GLN A 105 -14.33 6.44 -1.31
N TYR A 106 -13.14 6.42 -1.92
CA TYR A 106 -11.98 7.10 -1.37
C TYR A 106 -12.15 8.62 -1.25
N ARG A 107 -12.83 9.25 -2.20
CA ARG A 107 -13.04 10.71 -2.22
C ARG A 107 -14.07 11.19 -1.22
N THR A 108 -15.14 10.43 -1.03
CA THR A 108 -16.32 10.90 -0.29
C THR A 108 -16.52 10.23 1.07
N GLU A 109 -15.99 9.02 1.26
CA GLU A 109 -16.25 8.24 2.46
C GLU A 109 -15.00 8.04 3.33
N ARG A 110 -13.77 8.25 2.80
CA ARG A 110 -12.53 8.03 3.53
C ARG A 110 -11.97 9.36 4.04
N ASP A 111 -11.89 9.51 5.37
CA ASP A 111 -11.30 10.71 5.98
C ASP A 111 -9.76 10.71 5.80
N PRO A 112 -9.18 11.67 5.06
CA PRO A 112 -7.72 11.79 4.89
C PRO A 112 -6.95 12.00 6.21
N LYS A 113 -7.64 12.38 7.30
CA LYS A 113 -7.04 12.54 8.63
C LYS A 113 -7.01 11.25 9.42
N ASN A 114 -7.74 10.21 8.98
CA ASN A 114 -7.69 8.90 9.60
C ASN A 114 -6.25 8.38 9.58
N ARG A 115 -5.86 7.68 10.65
CA ARG A 115 -4.50 7.13 10.81
C ARG A 115 -4.05 6.31 9.60
N LEU A 116 -4.96 5.55 8.99
CA LEU A 116 -4.66 4.70 7.84
C LEU A 116 -4.34 5.51 6.57
N PHE A 117 -4.94 6.70 6.41
CA PHE A 117 -4.84 7.51 5.19
C PHE A 117 -4.01 8.78 5.35
N ARG A 118 -3.54 9.06 6.58
CA ARG A 118 -2.77 10.28 6.83
C ARG A 118 -1.55 10.37 5.93
N PHE A 119 -1.48 11.43 5.14
CA PHE A 119 -0.36 11.63 4.22
C PHE A 119 0.99 11.54 4.92
N LYS A 120 1.93 10.82 4.36
CA LYS A 120 3.26 10.45 4.87
C LYS A 120 3.27 9.44 6.03
N ALA A 121 2.23 9.33 6.84
CA ALA A 121 2.23 8.50 8.04
C ALA A 121 1.28 7.29 7.99
N GLY A 122 0.33 7.28 7.06
CA GLY A 122 -0.54 6.15 6.74
C GLY A 122 -0.05 5.38 5.53
N CYS A 123 -0.95 4.70 4.83
CA CYS A 123 -0.65 3.95 3.62
C CYS A 123 0.09 4.81 2.59
N LEU A 124 1.13 4.24 2.00
CA LEU A 124 1.94 4.90 0.97
C LEU A 124 1.19 5.00 -0.35
N VAL A 125 0.35 4.01 -0.62
CA VAL A 125 -0.46 3.92 -1.83
C VAL A 125 -1.86 3.42 -1.46
N ASN A 126 -2.86 4.01 -2.12
CA ASN A 126 -4.26 3.63 -2.03
C ASN A 126 -4.71 3.22 -3.44
N PHE A 127 -5.08 1.97 -3.63
CA PHE A 127 -5.53 1.43 -4.91
C PHE A 127 -7.06 1.37 -4.97
N ALA A 128 -7.61 1.88 -6.07
CA ALA A 128 -9.00 1.69 -6.48
C ALA A 128 -9.00 0.79 -7.70
N MET A 129 -9.62 -0.39 -7.62
CA MET A 129 -9.54 -1.36 -8.70
C MET A 129 -10.81 -2.19 -8.85
N ASP A 130 -11.00 -2.67 -10.07
CA ASP A 130 -11.93 -3.74 -10.39
C ASP A 130 -11.20 -4.91 -11.09
N LEU A 131 -11.90 -5.73 -11.86
CA LEU A 131 -11.30 -6.88 -12.55
C LEU A 131 -10.54 -6.49 -13.82
N ASP A 132 -10.73 -5.26 -14.31
CA ASP A 132 -10.23 -4.78 -15.59
C ASP A 132 -9.17 -3.68 -15.45
N GLU A 133 -9.34 -2.75 -14.48
CA GLU A 133 -8.48 -1.58 -14.33
C GLU A 133 -8.07 -1.28 -12.88
N VAL A 134 -6.90 -0.64 -12.74
CA VAL A 134 -6.32 -0.23 -11.45
C VAL A 134 -5.95 1.25 -11.51
N TYR A 135 -6.32 1.97 -10.47
CA TYR A 135 -5.94 3.37 -10.24
C TYR A 135 -5.32 3.54 -8.87
N MET A 136 -4.36 4.43 -8.73
CA MET A 136 -3.67 4.66 -7.47
C MET A 136 -3.64 6.13 -7.06
N ALA A 137 -3.66 6.36 -5.75
CA ALA A 137 -3.36 7.65 -5.15
C ALA A 137 -2.35 7.50 -4.03
N THR A 138 -1.37 8.41 -3.94
CA THR A 138 -0.37 8.44 -2.86
C THR A 138 -0.74 9.42 -1.75
N LYS A 139 -1.78 10.22 -1.95
CA LYS A 139 -2.35 11.16 -0.98
C LYS A 139 -3.85 11.23 -1.17
N LEU A 140 -4.61 11.06 -0.12
CA LEU A 140 -6.03 11.38 -0.12
C LEU A 140 -6.23 12.86 0.26
N ASP A 141 -7.17 13.52 -0.42
CA ASP A 141 -7.50 14.95 -0.23
C ASP A 141 -9.01 15.17 -0.44
N GLY A 142 -9.84 14.26 0.07
CA GLY A 142 -11.28 14.24 -0.15
C GLY A 142 -11.61 14.20 -1.64
N GLU A 143 -12.58 15.01 -2.07
CA GLU A 143 -13.01 15.09 -3.47
C GLU A 143 -11.88 15.50 -4.44
N SER A 144 -10.87 16.24 -3.94
CA SER A 144 -9.69 16.64 -4.72
C SER A 144 -8.63 15.55 -4.88
N THR A 145 -8.85 14.35 -4.35
CA THR A 145 -7.92 13.25 -4.48
C THR A 145 -7.67 12.93 -5.96
N PHE A 146 -6.41 12.98 -6.36
CA PHE A 146 -5.99 12.66 -7.73
C PHE A 146 -5.58 11.20 -7.82
N PHE A 147 -6.27 10.45 -8.69
CA PHE A 147 -5.95 9.07 -9.01
C PHE A 147 -5.25 8.98 -10.35
N LEU A 148 -4.13 8.28 -10.38
CA LEU A 148 -3.38 7.96 -11.60
C LEU A 148 -3.71 6.55 -12.07
N PRO A 149 -3.86 6.30 -13.36
CA PRO A 149 -3.94 4.94 -13.88
C PRO A 149 -2.65 4.18 -13.53
N PHE A 150 -2.81 2.96 -13.04
CA PHE A 150 -1.72 2.02 -12.73
C PHE A 150 -1.80 0.78 -13.62
N ASN A 151 -2.32 0.95 -14.82
CA ASN A 151 -2.54 -0.11 -15.80
C ASN A 151 -1.26 -0.40 -16.59
N MET A 152 -1.15 -1.63 -17.10
CA MET A 152 -0.02 -2.08 -17.93
C MET A 152 0.06 -1.38 -19.27
N GLY A 153 -1.04 -0.80 -19.73
CA GLY A 153 -1.23 -0.37 -21.11
C GLY A 153 -1.69 -1.51 -22.02
N ASN A 154 -2.35 -1.17 -23.11
CA ASN A 154 -2.90 -2.11 -24.06
C ASN A 154 -2.29 -1.88 -25.44
N GLY A 155 -1.86 -2.96 -26.12
CA GLY A 155 -1.21 -2.87 -27.42
C GLY A 155 0.24 -2.37 -27.39
N THR A 156 0.81 -2.14 -28.57
CA THR A 156 2.21 -1.70 -28.73
C THR A 156 2.32 -0.65 -29.85
N GLY A 157 3.37 0.19 -29.77
CA GLY A 157 3.64 1.19 -30.80
C GLY A 157 2.55 2.25 -30.92
N ILE A 158 2.13 2.56 -32.13
CA ILE A 158 1.11 3.61 -32.44
C ILE A 158 -0.28 3.19 -31.93
N GLU A 159 -0.52 1.90 -31.80
CA GLU A 159 -1.80 1.34 -31.32
C GLU A 159 -1.83 1.14 -29.79
N ALA A 160 -0.77 1.55 -29.11
CA ALA A 160 -0.72 1.47 -27.63
C ALA A 160 -1.82 2.35 -27.04
N GLY A 161 -2.66 1.74 -26.19
CA GLY A 161 -3.80 2.39 -25.55
C GLY A 161 -3.74 2.30 -24.01
N ALA A 162 -4.69 2.99 -23.39
CA ALA A 162 -4.91 2.90 -21.95
C ALA A 162 -5.55 1.56 -21.55
N GLY A 163 -5.58 1.28 -20.26
CA GLY A 163 -6.16 0.07 -19.69
C GLY A 163 -5.19 -1.10 -19.63
N ASN A 164 -5.72 -2.30 -19.53
CA ASN A 164 -4.95 -3.54 -19.44
C ASN A 164 -5.28 -4.49 -20.60
N PRO A 165 -4.36 -5.39 -20.97
CA PRO A 165 -4.65 -6.44 -21.93
C PRO A 165 -5.78 -7.36 -21.43
N ILE A 166 -6.64 -7.78 -22.35
CA ILE A 166 -7.66 -8.79 -22.05
C ILE A 166 -7.03 -10.18 -22.20
N PHE A 167 -7.04 -10.94 -21.13
CA PHE A 167 -6.56 -12.31 -21.11
C PHE A 167 -7.74 -13.29 -21.16
N LYS A 168 -7.50 -14.46 -21.77
CA LYS A 168 -8.52 -15.51 -21.88
C LYS A 168 -8.73 -16.27 -20.58
N ASP A 169 -7.65 -16.48 -19.82
CA ASP A 169 -7.60 -17.41 -18.71
C ASP A 169 -7.31 -16.74 -17.35
N LYS A 170 -7.21 -15.41 -17.31
CA LYS A 170 -6.95 -14.64 -16.09
C LYS A 170 -7.53 -13.23 -16.17
N TYR A 171 -7.67 -12.58 -15.03
CA TYR A 171 -8.12 -11.18 -14.96
C TYR A 171 -7.10 -10.22 -15.56
N SER A 172 -7.56 -9.14 -16.17
CA SER A 172 -6.73 -8.10 -16.76
C SER A 172 -5.78 -7.45 -15.73
N VAL A 173 -6.17 -7.45 -14.46
CA VAL A 173 -5.41 -6.89 -13.33
C VAL A 173 -4.54 -7.92 -12.59
N SER A 174 -4.39 -9.16 -13.11
CA SER A 174 -3.66 -10.23 -12.43
C SER A 174 -2.19 -9.90 -12.15
N TYR A 175 -1.56 -9.01 -12.93
CA TYR A 175 -0.21 -8.51 -12.69
C TYR A 175 -0.03 -7.89 -11.29
N MET A 176 -1.12 -7.39 -10.67
CA MET A 176 -1.05 -6.82 -9.33
C MET A 176 -0.52 -7.83 -8.32
N TRP A 177 -1.01 -9.07 -8.32
CA TRP A 177 -0.56 -10.12 -7.38
C TRP A 177 0.50 -11.06 -7.97
N GLU A 178 0.63 -11.11 -9.29
CA GLU A 178 1.68 -11.91 -9.94
C GLU A 178 3.04 -11.20 -9.92
N ASP A 179 3.07 -9.87 -10.12
CA ASP A 179 4.30 -9.10 -10.33
C ASP A 179 4.51 -7.98 -9.31
N ILE A 180 3.45 -7.22 -8.96
CA ILE A 180 3.58 -5.98 -8.17
C ILE A 180 3.58 -6.27 -6.66
N LEU A 181 2.59 -7.00 -6.17
CA LEU A 181 2.41 -7.26 -4.73
C LEU A 181 3.19 -8.49 -4.28
N THR A 182 4.43 -8.61 -4.73
CA THR A 182 5.31 -9.69 -4.34
C THR A 182 6.26 -9.24 -3.23
N LYS A 183 6.81 -10.21 -2.49
CA LYS A 183 7.71 -9.93 -1.36
C LYS A 183 8.93 -9.10 -1.77
N ASP A 184 9.35 -9.21 -3.03
CA ASP A 184 10.60 -8.64 -3.52
C ASP A 184 10.41 -7.33 -4.31
N THR A 185 9.15 -6.90 -4.52
CA THR A 185 8.80 -5.64 -5.15
C THR A 185 8.60 -4.55 -4.13
#